data_d0d8337cc245d057052ef5f848d93397
#
_entry.id   d0d8337cc245d057052ef5f848d93397
#
_cell.length_a   1.000
_cell.length_b   1.000
_cell.length_c   1.000
_cell.angle_alpha   90.00
_cell.angle_beta   90.00
_cell.angle_gamma   90.00
#
_symmetry.space_group_name_H-M   'P 1'
#
loop_
_entity.id
_entity.type
_entity.pdbx_description
1 polymer ?
#
loop_
_entity_poly.entity_id
_entity_poly.type
_entity_poly.pdbx_seq_one_letter_code
_entity_poly.pdbx_strand_id
1 'polypeptide(L)'
;MKKTWLCVFLFSLFGSSAMALEVGDMAPDFSLEGTDGQVHRLSDYRGEKAVVLAWFPKAYTSGCTIECKSLAENGHLIRAFNVAYFMASVDSIADNVGFAEQQEADFPLLSDPSKRTAKAYNVLGSGGTASRHTYYIGLDGKVLAIDKLVRPATSAEDMAANLSKLGVDPVSK
;
A
#
# COMPACT_ATOMS: atom_id res chain seq x y z
N MET A 1 48.65 -9.31 -45.79
CA MET A 1 47.29 -9.88 -45.56
C MET A 1 46.96 -9.64 -44.10
N LYS A 2 46.19 -8.57 -43.80
CA LYS A 2 45.79 -8.19 -42.44
C LYS A 2 44.36 -8.67 -42.22
N LYS A 3 44.16 -9.67 -41.31
CA LYS A 3 42.84 -10.15 -40.89
C LYS A 3 42.33 -9.25 -39.78
N THR A 4 41.30 -8.43 -40.09
CA THR A 4 40.55 -7.65 -39.14
C THR A 4 39.52 -8.55 -38.48
N TRP A 5 39.63 -8.76 -37.17
CA TRP A 5 38.61 -9.44 -36.37
C TRP A 5 37.56 -8.43 -35.92
N LEU A 6 36.36 -8.62 -36.42
CA LEU A 6 35.20 -7.82 -36.04
C LEU A 6 34.56 -8.48 -34.80
N CYS A 7 34.78 -7.92 -33.59
CA CYS A 7 34.09 -8.34 -32.40
C CYS A 7 32.68 -7.75 -32.44
N VAL A 8 31.67 -8.58 -32.73
CA VAL A 8 30.25 -8.23 -32.57
C VAL A 8 29.92 -8.35 -31.09
N PHE A 9 29.77 -7.21 -30.41
CA PHE A 9 29.20 -7.15 -29.07
C PHE A 9 27.69 -7.32 -29.18
N LEU A 10 27.20 -8.53 -28.83
CA LEU A 10 25.77 -8.74 -28.61
C LEU A 10 25.38 -8.03 -27.30
N PHE A 11 24.76 -6.87 -27.41
CA PHE A 11 24.11 -6.19 -26.30
C PHE A 11 22.79 -6.95 -26.04
N SER A 12 22.80 -7.86 -25.07
CA SER A 12 21.58 -8.49 -24.56
C SER A 12 20.76 -7.44 -23.83
N LEU A 13 19.71 -6.94 -24.49
CA LEU A 13 18.63 -6.15 -23.86
C LEU A 13 17.89 -7.09 -22.89
N PHE A 14 18.27 -7.10 -21.64
CA PHE A 14 17.43 -7.61 -20.58
C PHE A 14 16.25 -6.65 -20.42
N GLY A 15 15.17 -6.92 -21.13
CA GLY A 15 13.89 -6.30 -20.88
C GLY A 15 13.40 -6.73 -19.50
N SER A 16 13.48 -5.83 -18.50
CA SER A 16 12.80 -6.04 -17.23
C SER A 16 11.31 -6.02 -17.50
N SER A 17 10.71 -7.19 -17.68
CA SER A 17 9.27 -7.35 -17.55
C SER A 17 8.93 -6.98 -16.12
N ALA A 18 8.15 -5.91 -15.91
CA ALA A 18 7.57 -5.61 -14.62
C ALA A 18 6.64 -6.78 -14.27
N MET A 19 7.13 -7.71 -13.46
CA MET A 19 6.30 -8.79 -12.91
C MET A 19 5.30 -8.17 -11.93
N ALA A 20 4.09 -8.73 -11.91
CA ALA A 20 3.10 -8.34 -10.92
C ALA A 20 3.64 -8.63 -9.51
N LEU A 21 3.42 -7.71 -8.57
CA LEU A 21 3.79 -7.89 -7.18
C LEU A 21 2.98 -9.05 -6.58
N GLU A 22 3.66 -10.04 -6.01
CA GLU A 22 3.06 -11.26 -5.47
C GLU A 22 3.40 -11.46 -3.99
N VAL A 23 2.70 -12.40 -3.36
CA VAL A 23 2.99 -12.81 -1.98
C VAL A 23 4.38 -13.44 -1.92
N GLY A 24 5.19 -12.99 -0.97
CA GLY A 24 6.59 -13.38 -0.79
C GLY A 24 7.62 -12.42 -1.41
N ASP A 25 7.20 -11.56 -2.32
CA ASP A 25 8.07 -10.52 -2.88
C ASP A 25 8.39 -9.43 -1.85
N MET A 26 9.52 -8.77 -2.03
CA MET A 26 9.80 -7.53 -1.32
C MET A 26 8.82 -6.46 -1.78
N ALA A 27 8.07 -5.89 -0.82
CA ALA A 27 7.19 -4.78 -1.13
C ALA A 27 8.00 -3.58 -1.64
N PRO A 28 7.57 -2.93 -2.73
CA PRO A 28 8.21 -1.71 -3.21
C PRO A 28 8.23 -0.65 -2.11
N ASP A 29 9.40 -0.05 -1.87
CA ASP A 29 9.49 1.05 -0.91
C ASP A 29 8.68 2.25 -1.41
N PHE A 30 8.11 2.99 -0.48
CA PHE A 30 7.41 4.23 -0.78
C PHE A 30 7.88 5.34 0.15
N SER A 31 7.69 6.56 -0.28
CA SER A 31 7.86 7.77 0.52
C SER A 31 6.71 8.70 0.14
N LEU A 32 5.64 8.70 0.95
CA LEU A 32 4.39 9.39 0.65
C LEU A 32 4.01 10.33 1.79
N GLU A 33 3.44 11.47 1.43
CA GLU A 33 2.88 12.43 2.38
C GLU A 33 1.55 11.90 2.93
N GLY A 34 1.39 11.96 4.25
CA GLY A 34 0.18 11.57 4.96
C GLY A 34 -0.66 12.76 5.39
N THR A 35 -1.95 12.51 5.66
CA THR A 35 -2.90 13.53 6.15
C THR A 35 -2.57 14.03 7.57
N ASP A 36 -1.66 13.38 8.26
CA ASP A 36 -1.09 13.82 9.54
C ASP A 36 0.08 14.82 9.39
N GLY A 37 0.38 15.24 8.16
CA GLY A 37 1.47 16.17 7.83
C GLY A 37 2.85 15.55 7.87
N GLN A 38 2.96 14.23 7.99
CA GLN A 38 4.23 13.52 8.00
C GLN A 38 4.47 12.81 6.66
N VAL A 39 5.74 12.52 6.38
CA VAL A 39 6.13 11.66 5.25
C VAL A 39 6.38 10.26 5.79
N HIS A 40 5.59 9.30 5.33
CA HIS A 40 5.73 7.89 5.70
C HIS A 40 6.55 7.14 4.65
N ARG A 41 7.54 6.38 5.10
CA ARG A 41 8.34 5.48 4.27
C ARG A 41 8.16 4.05 4.75
N LEU A 42 7.99 3.13 3.82
CA LEU A 42 7.88 1.71 4.19
C LEU A 42 9.12 1.23 4.94
N SER A 43 10.30 1.69 4.52
CA SER A 43 11.59 1.36 5.14
C SER A 43 11.67 1.71 6.64
N ASP A 44 10.92 2.73 7.09
CA ASP A 44 10.94 3.18 8.50
C ASP A 44 10.25 2.17 9.44
N TYR A 45 9.42 1.29 8.90
CA TYR A 45 8.70 0.26 9.65
C TYR A 45 9.39 -1.10 9.66
N ARG A 46 10.39 -1.29 8.78
CA ARG A 46 11.06 -2.57 8.63
C ARG A 46 11.80 -2.97 9.90
N GLY A 47 11.51 -4.17 10.41
CA GLY A 47 12.04 -4.67 11.68
C GLY A 47 11.31 -4.17 12.92
N GLU A 48 10.45 -3.15 12.79
CA GLU A 48 9.74 -2.51 13.90
C GLU A 48 8.27 -2.91 13.94
N LYS A 49 7.58 -2.79 12.80
CA LYS A 49 6.14 -3.06 12.68
C LYS A 49 5.81 -3.70 11.33
N ALA A 50 4.80 -4.54 11.32
CA ALA A 50 4.13 -4.88 10.07
C ALA A 50 3.42 -3.64 9.48
N VAL A 51 3.10 -3.67 8.19
CA VAL A 51 2.39 -2.56 7.55
C VAL A 51 1.16 -3.09 6.82
N VAL A 52 0.02 -2.42 6.99
CA VAL A 52 -1.17 -2.58 6.15
C VAL A 52 -1.32 -1.34 5.28
N LEU A 53 -1.32 -1.53 3.97
CA LEU A 53 -1.50 -0.47 2.98
C LEU A 53 -2.77 -0.74 2.16
N ALA A 54 -3.83 -0.02 2.49
CA ALA A 54 -5.15 -0.15 1.87
C ALA A 54 -5.33 0.89 0.75
N TRP A 55 -5.14 0.47 -0.50
CA TRP A 55 -5.38 1.32 -1.65
C TRP A 55 -6.87 1.51 -1.90
N PHE A 56 -7.29 2.75 -2.13
CA PHE A 56 -8.66 3.08 -2.48
C PHE A 56 -8.72 3.94 -3.76
N PRO A 57 -9.79 3.83 -4.56
CA PRO A 57 -9.88 4.48 -5.87
C PRO A 57 -9.88 6.00 -5.85
N LYS A 58 -10.72 6.61 -5.00
CA LYS A 58 -10.89 8.06 -5.01
C LYS A 58 -11.63 8.56 -3.77
N ALA A 59 -11.11 9.63 -3.17
CA ALA A 59 -11.77 10.34 -2.08
C ALA A 59 -13.20 10.77 -2.45
N TYR A 60 -14.06 10.86 -1.45
CA TYR A 60 -15.47 11.29 -1.54
C TYR A 60 -16.40 10.36 -2.35
N THR A 61 -15.93 9.18 -2.81
CA THR A 61 -16.83 8.19 -3.43
C THR A 61 -17.45 7.29 -2.37
N SER A 62 -18.66 6.77 -2.63
CA SER A 62 -19.46 6.05 -1.63
C SER A 62 -18.73 4.86 -1.01
N GLY A 63 -18.12 4.01 -1.81
CA GLY A 63 -17.38 2.84 -1.30
C GLY A 63 -16.14 3.21 -0.50
N CYS A 64 -15.43 4.29 -0.87
CA CYS A 64 -14.25 4.76 -0.14
C CYS A 64 -14.64 5.45 1.16
N THR A 65 -15.77 6.17 1.18
CA THR A 65 -16.36 6.73 2.40
C THR A 65 -16.73 5.63 3.40
N ILE A 66 -17.39 4.57 2.94
CA ILE A 66 -17.76 3.43 3.80
C ILE A 66 -16.51 2.76 4.36
N GLU A 67 -15.47 2.54 3.56
CA GLU A 67 -14.23 1.91 4.02
C GLU A 67 -13.48 2.78 5.03
N CYS A 68 -13.29 4.07 4.73
CA CYS A 68 -12.62 5.01 5.63
C CYS A 68 -13.35 5.08 6.99
N LYS A 69 -14.68 5.12 6.95
CA LYS A 69 -15.51 5.13 8.15
C LYS A 69 -15.40 3.84 8.95
N SER A 70 -15.42 2.67 8.29
CA SER A 70 -15.18 1.37 8.96
C SER A 70 -13.84 1.37 9.71
N LEU A 71 -12.77 1.88 9.08
CA LEU A 71 -11.45 1.97 9.68
C LEU A 71 -11.39 2.99 10.82
N ALA A 72 -12.08 4.13 10.72
CA ALA A 72 -12.14 5.14 11.77
C ALA A 72 -12.88 4.62 13.02
N GLU A 73 -14.05 3.99 12.83
CA GLU A 73 -14.86 3.48 13.92
C GLU A 73 -14.27 2.25 14.61
N ASN A 74 -13.66 1.34 13.84
CA ASN A 74 -13.19 0.03 14.31
C ASN A 74 -11.65 -0.15 14.24
N GLY A 75 -10.89 0.92 13.99
CA GLY A 75 -9.42 0.87 13.90
C GLY A 75 -8.72 0.33 15.15
N HIS A 76 -9.38 0.37 16.31
CA HIS A 76 -8.89 -0.22 17.55
C HIS A 76 -8.63 -1.73 17.42
N LEU A 77 -9.37 -2.44 16.54
CA LEU A 77 -9.14 -3.86 16.26
C LEU A 77 -7.79 -4.10 15.55
N ILE A 78 -7.42 -3.19 14.66
CA ILE A 78 -6.15 -3.25 13.93
C ILE A 78 -5.00 -2.85 14.86
N ARG A 79 -5.18 -1.80 15.66
CA ARG A 79 -4.20 -1.31 16.65
C ARG A 79 -3.90 -2.29 17.79
N ALA A 80 -4.67 -3.38 17.92
CA ALA A 80 -4.35 -4.48 18.82
C ALA A 80 -3.11 -5.29 18.37
N PHE A 81 -2.66 -5.12 17.13
CA PHE A 81 -1.48 -5.77 16.56
C PHE A 81 -0.30 -4.80 16.45
N ASN A 82 0.92 -5.33 16.41
CA ASN A 82 2.13 -4.54 16.16
C ASN A 82 2.23 -4.16 14.67
N VAL A 83 1.39 -3.21 14.26
CA VAL A 83 1.21 -2.81 12.87
C VAL A 83 1.06 -1.29 12.72
N ALA A 84 1.56 -0.74 11.63
CA ALA A 84 1.16 0.55 11.10
C ALA A 84 0.16 0.32 9.95
N TYR A 85 -0.95 1.06 9.92
CA TYR A 85 -1.93 0.92 8.85
C TYR A 85 -2.28 2.26 8.23
N PHE A 86 -2.50 2.24 6.93
CA PHE A 86 -2.73 3.40 6.09
C PHE A 86 -3.80 3.11 5.05
N MET A 87 -4.60 4.09 4.72
CA MET A 87 -5.21 4.14 3.40
C MET A 87 -4.29 4.88 2.42
N ALA A 88 -4.37 4.59 1.13
CA ALA A 88 -3.59 5.28 0.11
C ALA A 88 -4.39 5.49 -1.17
N SER A 89 -4.21 6.63 -1.81
CA SER A 89 -4.80 6.93 -3.11
C SER A 89 -3.87 7.75 -3.99
N VAL A 90 -4.28 7.98 -5.22
CA VAL A 90 -3.59 8.88 -6.16
C VAL A 90 -4.17 10.29 -6.14
N ASP A 91 -5.08 10.58 -5.23
CA ASP A 91 -5.63 11.91 -5.01
C ASP A 91 -4.54 12.85 -4.44
N SER A 92 -4.77 14.16 -4.55
CA SER A 92 -3.89 15.16 -3.94
C SER A 92 -3.91 15.06 -2.41
N ILE A 93 -2.85 15.54 -1.75
CA ILE A 93 -2.85 15.57 -0.29
C ILE A 93 -3.97 16.44 0.26
N ALA A 94 -4.32 17.53 -0.41
CA ALA A 94 -5.41 18.41 0.01
C ALA A 94 -6.78 17.69 -0.04
N ASP A 95 -7.04 16.88 -1.09
CA ASP A 95 -8.25 16.08 -1.19
C ASP A 95 -8.30 15.01 -0.08
N ASN A 96 -7.17 14.33 0.17
CA ASN A 96 -7.10 13.31 1.21
C ASN A 96 -7.24 13.92 2.62
N VAL A 97 -6.70 15.11 2.90
CA VAL A 97 -6.89 15.81 4.18
C VAL A 97 -8.36 16.12 4.40
N GLY A 98 -9.03 16.80 3.45
CA GLY A 98 -10.44 17.11 3.59
C GLY A 98 -11.34 15.86 3.69
N PHE A 99 -10.95 14.78 2.99
CA PHE A 99 -11.66 13.50 3.09
C PHE A 99 -11.47 12.83 4.46
N ALA A 100 -10.24 12.80 4.99
CA ALA A 100 -9.93 12.27 6.31
C ALA A 100 -10.67 13.03 7.42
N GLU A 101 -10.66 14.36 7.36
CA GLU A 101 -11.40 15.21 8.31
C GLU A 101 -12.90 14.93 8.27
N GLN A 102 -13.49 14.84 7.08
CA GLN A 102 -14.92 14.55 6.92
C GLN A 102 -15.32 13.17 7.46
N GLN A 103 -14.41 12.18 7.42
CA GLN A 103 -14.67 10.83 7.91
C GLN A 103 -14.17 10.61 9.35
N GLU A 104 -13.64 11.66 10.00
CA GLU A 104 -13.05 11.58 11.35
C GLU A 104 -11.97 10.48 11.45
N ALA A 105 -11.16 10.33 10.39
CA ALA A 105 -10.12 9.32 10.33
C ALA A 105 -9.01 9.64 11.34
N ASP A 106 -8.75 8.71 12.26
CA ASP A 106 -7.70 8.79 13.29
C ASP A 106 -6.40 8.05 12.87
N PHE A 107 -6.23 7.86 11.56
CA PHE A 107 -5.08 7.23 10.93
C PHE A 107 -4.72 7.95 9.63
N PRO A 108 -3.45 7.88 9.16
CA PRO A 108 -3.03 8.61 7.98
C PRO A 108 -3.59 8.03 6.67
N LEU A 109 -4.04 8.93 5.78
CA LEU A 109 -4.27 8.64 4.37
C LEU A 109 -3.06 9.15 3.59
N LEU A 110 -2.42 8.28 2.81
CA LEU A 110 -1.23 8.59 2.03
C LEU A 110 -1.59 9.04 0.62
N SER A 111 -0.87 10.03 0.10
CA SER A 111 -1.11 10.64 -1.20
C SER A 111 0.01 10.29 -2.19
N ASP A 112 -0.35 9.69 -3.34
CA ASP A 112 0.56 9.40 -4.47
C ASP A 112 0.08 10.08 -5.77
N PRO A 113 0.04 11.43 -5.84
CA PRO A 113 -0.39 12.12 -7.06
C PRO A 113 0.53 11.84 -8.24
N SER A 114 1.74 11.39 -7.98
CA SER A 114 2.69 10.95 -9.02
C SER A 114 2.32 9.61 -9.65
N LYS A 115 1.47 8.82 -9.00
CA LYS A 115 1.05 7.46 -9.39
C LYS A 115 2.20 6.44 -9.48
N ARG A 116 3.39 6.80 -9.00
CA ARG A 116 4.56 5.92 -9.10
C ARG A 116 4.44 4.73 -8.15
N THR A 117 4.01 4.98 -6.92
CA THR A 117 3.81 3.93 -5.93
C THR A 117 2.63 3.04 -6.32
N ALA A 118 1.51 3.62 -6.74
CA ALA A 118 0.35 2.86 -7.23
C ALA A 118 0.71 1.95 -8.41
N LYS A 119 1.58 2.41 -9.32
CA LYS A 119 2.10 1.58 -10.41
C LYS A 119 3.01 0.46 -9.90
N ALA A 120 3.91 0.74 -8.96
CA ALA A 120 4.81 -0.27 -8.38
C ALA A 120 4.06 -1.37 -7.63
N TYR A 121 2.96 -1.01 -6.97
CA TYR A 121 2.04 -1.95 -6.29
C TYR A 121 1.02 -2.61 -7.23
N ASN A 122 1.10 -2.37 -8.55
CA ASN A 122 0.16 -2.90 -9.56
C ASN A 122 -1.31 -2.61 -9.24
N VAL A 123 -1.58 -1.48 -8.59
CA VAL A 123 -2.96 -1.05 -8.29
C VAL A 123 -3.45 0.04 -9.22
N LEU A 124 -2.60 0.65 -10.04
CA LEU A 124 -3.00 1.72 -10.96
C LEU A 124 -3.85 1.17 -12.10
N GLY A 125 -5.12 1.49 -12.08
CA GLY A 125 -6.07 1.12 -13.14
C GLY A 125 -5.93 2.00 -14.39
N SER A 126 -6.50 1.54 -15.50
CA SER A 126 -6.51 2.26 -16.79
C SER A 126 -7.19 3.64 -16.72
N GLY A 127 -8.13 3.81 -15.79
CA GLY A 127 -8.77 5.10 -15.51
C GLY A 127 -7.90 6.09 -14.72
N GLY A 128 -6.69 5.71 -14.35
CA GLY A 128 -5.75 6.57 -13.64
C GLY A 128 -6.02 6.72 -12.14
N THR A 129 -6.89 5.90 -11.57
CA THR A 129 -7.15 5.74 -10.14
C THR A 129 -6.62 4.40 -9.65
N ALA A 130 -6.45 4.25 -8.33
CA ALA A 130 -6.03 2.98 -7.75
C ALA A 130 -7.19 1.98 -7.72
N SER A 131 -6.88 0.69 -7.85
CA SER A 131 -7.79 -0.41 -7.53
C SER A 131 -7.85 -0.58 -6.02
N ARG A 132 -9.01 -1.02 -5.49
CA ARG A 132 -9.18 -1.30 -4.07
C ARG A 132 -8.50 -2.62 -3.71
N HIS A 133 -7.26 -2.53 -3.28
CA HIS A 133 -6.46 -3.67 -2.81
C HIS A 133 -5.81 -3.34 -1.47
N THR A 134 -5.79 -4.31 -0.56
CA THR A 134 -5.08 -4.19 0.70
C THR A 134 -3.85 -5.09 0.70
N TYR A 135 -2.69 -4.51 0.94
CA TYR A 135 -1.41 -5.21 1.09
C TYR A 135 -1.07 -5.36 2.56
N TYR A 136 -0.71 -6.57 2.95
CA TYR A 136 -0.17 -6.89 4.28
C TYR A 136 1.31 -7.16 4.12
N ILE A 137 2.15 -6.40 4.81
CA ILE A 137 3.60 -6.42 4.67
C ILE A 137 4.20 -6.78 6.03
N GLY A 138 5.07 -7.78 6.05
CA GLY A 138 5.70 -8.28 7.27
C GLY A 138 6.85 -7.39 7.76
N LEU A 139 7.36 -7.71 8.95
CA LEU A 139 8.53 -7.05 9.56
C LEU A 139 9.77 -7.07 8.65
N ASP A 140 9.92 -8.13 7.83
CA ASP A 140 11.01 -8.27 6.88
C ASP A 140 10.82 -7.45 5.59
N GLY A 141 9.68 -6.76 5.45
CA GLY A 141 9.32 -5.96 4.28
C GLY A 141 8.74 -6.77 3.13
N LYS A 142 8.44 -8.07 3.33
CA LYS A 142 7.82 -8.90 2.29
C LYS A 142 6.31 -8.81 2.36
N VAL A 143 5.68 -8.97 1.20
CA VAL A 143 4.23 -9.08 1.08
C VAL A 143 3.77 -10.42 1.68
N LEU A 144 3.01 -10.37 2.75
CA LEU A 144 2.41 -11.54 3.41
C LEU A 144 1.10 -11.96 2.74
N ALA A 145 0.30 -10.99 2.31
CA ALA A 145 -0.97 -11.22 1.64
C ALA A 145 -1.37 -9.99 0.81
N ILE A 146 -2.22 -10.23 -0.19
CA ILE A 146 -2.86 -9.20 -1.01
C ILE A 146 -4.35 -9.50 -1.06
N ASP A 147 -5.17 -8.65 -0.43
CA ASP A 147 -6.62 -8.73 -0.55
C ASP A 147 -7.08 -7.86 -1.73
N LYS A 148 -7.63 -8.51 -2.74
CA LYS A 148 -8.20 -7.87 -3.94
C LYS A 148 -9.73 -7.84 -3.92
N LEU A 149 -10.36 -8.40 -2.88
CA LEU A 149 -11.81 -8.51 -2.72
C LEU A 149 -12.29 -7.77 -1.47
N VAL A 150 -11.68 -6.62 -1.21
CA VAL A 150 -11.95 -5.78 -0.03
C VAL A 150 -13.44 -5.45 0.08
N ARG A 151 -13.99 -5.68 1.26
CA ARG A 151 -15.36 -5.33 1.64
C ARG A 151 -15.35 -4.03 2.44
N PRO A 152 -15.75 -2.87 1.87
CA PRO A 152 -15.62 -1.58 2.53
C PRO A 152 -16.26 -1.52 3.92
N ALA A 153 -17.45 -2.09 4.08
CA ALA A 153 -18.21 -2.00 5.32
C ALA A 153 -17.61 -2.79 6.51
N THR A 154 -16.79 -3.80 6.23
CA THR A 154 -16.16 -4.67 7.24
C THR A 154 -14.63 -4.62 7.14
N SER A 155 -14.08 -3.54 6.56
CA SER A 155 -12.66 -3.48 6.23
C SER A 155 -11.78 -3.58 7.48
N ALA A 156 -12.15 -2.95 8.59
CA ALA A 156 -11.38 -3.02 9.83
C ALA A 156 -11.38 -4.42 10.45
N GLU A 157 -12.52 -5.08 10.50
CA GLU A 157 -12.68 -6.43 11.02
C GLU A 157 -11.94 -7.45 10.14
N ASP A 158 -12.04 -7.28 8.81
CA ASP A 158 -11.34 -8.14 7.85
C ASP A 158 -9.82 -7.98 7.96
N MET A 159 -9.33 -6.73 8.12
CA MET A 159 -7.91 -6.46 8.34
C MET A 159 -7.41 -7.11 9.63
N ALA A 160 -8.13 -6.96 10.74
CA ALA A 160 -7.77 -7.57 12.02
C ALA A 160 -7.76 -9.10 11.93
N ALA A 161 -8.76 -9.69 11.29
CA ALA A 161 -8.82 -11.13 11.06
C ALA A 161 -7.66 -11.63 10.20
N ASN A 162 -7.29 -10.89 9.15
CA ASN A 162 -6.15 -11.23 8.31
C ASN A 162 -4.82 -11.10 9.05
N LEU A 163 -4.61 -10.03 9.84
CA LEU A 163 -3.41 -9.87 10.66
C LEU A 163 -3.22 -11.06 11.61
N SER A 164 -4.30 -11.50 12.27
CA SER A 164 -4.28 -12.69 13.13
C SER A 164 -3.90 -13.97 12.36
N LYS A 165 -4.51 -14.20 11.18
CA LYS A 165 -4.20 -15.37 10.32
C LYS A 165 -2.77 -15.36 9.80
N LEU A 166 -2.21 -14.19 9.55
CA LEU A 166 -0.86 -14.01 9.04
C LEU A 166 0.21 -14.07 10.15
N GLY A 167 -0.21 -14.25 11.41
CA GLY A 167 0.69 -14.37 12.55
C GLY A 167 1.40 -13.07 12.92
N VAL A 168 0.76 -11.91 12.63
CA VAL A 168 1.29 -10.62 13.09
C VAL A 168 1.09 -10.54 14.61
N ASP A 169 2.18 -10.24 15.32
CA ASP A 169 2.16 -10.20 16.79
C ASP A 169 1.20 -9.14 17.34
N PRO A 170 0.50 -9.44 18.43
CA PRO A 170 -0.24 -8.41 19.14
C PRO A 170 0.72 -7.38 19.77
N VAL A 171 0.20 -6.19 20.05
CA VAL A 171 0.97 -5.17 20.79
C VAL A 171 1.33 -5.73 22.17
N SER A 172 2.61 -5.70 22.54
CA SER A 172 3.07 -6.06 23.88
C SER A 172 2.43 -5.12 24.89
N LYS A 173 1.80 -5.68 25.92
CA LYS A 173 1.24 -4.91 27.05
C LYS A 173 2.35 -4.36 27.92
#